data_559a8c4b93f927680d5f821142a4c79d
#
_entry.id   559a8c4b93f927680d5f821142a4c79d
#
_cell.length_a   1.000
_cell.length_b   1.000
_cell.length_c   1.000
_cell.angle_alpha   90.00
_cell.angle_beta   90.00
_cell.angle_gamma   90.00
#
_symmetry.space_group_name_H-M   'P 1'
#
loop_
_entity.id
_entity.type
_entity.pdbx_description
1 polymer ?
#
loop_
_entity_poly.entity_id
_entity_poly.type
_entity_poly.pdbx_seq_one_letter_code
_entity_poly.pdbx_strand_id
1 'polypeptide(L)'
;MPTGAIVAGGRSTRFGDADKAVAELAGVPMIRRVANRLAGTDDPVDPGATRASGGDPVVDEVVINCRPDQREAIADALAGYPLPVTYAPDTEPDQGPMAGIRNACRAAPGEYAAIVACDMPFVDPAFLAHLFDAAAGHDAAVPQLDDEWFQTTQAVYRADAMADACDAALAAGARKIIEPLFELDHVVVGDAEIRRVTDG
;
A
#
# COMPACT_ATOMS: atom_id res chain seq x y z
N MET A 1 16.19 -3.22 -0.72
CA MET A 1 15.46 -2.55 0.37
C MET A 1 13.98 -2.56 -0.01
N PRO A 2 13.12 -3.23 0.77
CA PRO A 2 11.69 -3.22 0.51
C PRO A 2 11.07 -1.85 0.88
N THR A 3 10.22 -1.32 -0.01
CA THR A 3 9.51 -0.05 0.19
C THR A 3 8.04 -0.33 0.50
N GLY A 4 7.47 0.34 1.50
CA GLY A 4 6.02 0.41 1.69
C GLY A 4 5.45 1.59 0.92
N ALA A 5 4.37 1.42 0.19
CA ALA A 5 3.73 2.51 -0.54
C ALA A 5 2.25 2.61 -0.17
N ILE A 6 1.89 3.65 0.59
CA ILE A 6 0.51 3.88 1.01
C ILE A 6 -0.17 4.83 0.02
N VAL A 7 -1.26 4.36 -0.59
CA VAL A 7 -2.04 5.13 -1.56
C VAL A 7 -3.21 5.81 -0.85
N ALA A 8 -3.19 7.15 -0.79
CA ALA A 8 -4.16 7.97 -0.05
C ALA A 8 -4.86 9.05 -0.90
N GLY A 9 -4.48 9.23 -2.18
CA GLY A 9 -4.96 10.32 -3.06
C GLY A 9 -6.44 10.27 -3.44
N GLY A 10 -7.17 9.19 -3.14
CA GLY A 10 -8.57 9.03 -3.51
C GLY A 10 -9.52 10.04 -2.84
N ARG A 11 -10.49 10.57 -3.60
CA ARG A 11 -11.59 11.39 -3.04
C ARG A 11 -12.65 10.47 -2.45
N SER A 12 -12.79 10.46 -1.13
CA SER A 12 -13.76 9.63 -0.39
C SER A 12 -15.14 10.26 -0.37
N THR A 13 -15.83 10.31 -1.50
CA THR A 13 -17.18 10.91 -1.59
C THR A 13 -18.22 10.28 -0.67
N ARG A 14 -17.95 9.08 -0.14
CA ARG A 14 -18.83 8.36 0.80
C ARG A 14 -18.61 8.74 2.27
N PHE A 15 -17.49 9.38 2.60
CA PHE A 15 -17.14 9.81 3.96
C PHE A 15 -17.52 11.29 4.23
N GLY A 16 -18.26 11.94 3.33
CA GLY A 16 -18.54 13.36 3.42
C GLY A 16 -17.29 14.20 3.16
N ASP A 17 -17.15 15.32 3.88
CA ASP A 17 -16.01 16.24 3.74
C ASP A 17 -14.75 15.77 4.49
N ALA A 18 -14.81 14.64 5.22
CA ALA A 18 -13.69 14.13 5.99
C ALA A 18 -12.67 13.39 5.08
N ASP A 19 -11.40 13.71 5.24
CA ASP A 19 -10.33 13.00 4.56
C ASP A 19 -10.15 11.61 5.18
N LYS A 20 -10.37 10.58 4.38
CA LYS A 20 -10.31 9.18 4.80
C LYS A 20 -8.93 8.80 5.36
N ALA A 21 -7.85 9.35 4.81
CA ALA A 21 -6.50 9.01 5.25
C ALA A 21 -6.26 9.39 6.72
N VAL A 22 -6.77 10.53 7.14
CA VAL A 22 -6.62 11.04 8.51
C VAL A 22 -7.84 10.81 9.40
N ALA A 23 -8.88 10.15 8.87
CA ALA A 23 -10.02 9.73 9.68
C ALA A 23 -9.56 8.77 10.77
N GLU A 24 -10.03 8.99 12.00
CA GLU A 24 -9.62 8.20 13.15
C GLU A 24 -10.41 6.88 13.27
N LEU A 25 -9.69 5.81 13.52
CA LEU A 25 -10.23 4.55 13.98
C LEU A 25 -9.74 4.32 15.42
N ALA A 26 -10.64 4.38 16.39
CA ALA A 26 -10.34 4.31 17.82
C ALA A 26 -9.26 5.32 18.26
N GLY A 27 -9.39 6.58 17.84
CA GLY A 27 -8.49 7.67 18.24
C GLY A 27 -7.13 7.71 17.54
N VAL A 28 -6.90 6.88 16.50
CA VAL A 28 -5.67 6.89 15.70
C VAL A 28 -6.01 7.05 14.23
N PRO A 29 -5.38 7.97 13.48
CA PRO A 29 -5.58 8.12 12.05
C PRO A 29 -5.34 6.82 11.29
N MET A 30 -6.20 6.47 10.33
CA MET A 30 -6.09 5.22 9.57
C MET A 30 -4.73 5.07 8.88
N ILE A 31 -4.23 6.13 8.27
CA ILE A 31 -2.91 6.11 7.61
C ILE A 31 -1.79 5.79 8.60
N ARG A 32 -1.88 6.28 9.86
CA ARG A 32 -0.92 5.98 10.91
C ARG A 32 -0.94 4.51 11.28
N ARG A 33 -2.13 3.88 11.34
CA ARG A 33 -2.25 2.45 11.61
C ARG A 33 -1.60 1.61 10.51
N VAL A 34 -1.90 1.93 9.25
CA VAL A 34 -1.27 1.26 8.11
C VAL A 34 0.25 1.40 8.18
N ALA A 35 0.75 2.63 8.40
CA ALA A 35 2.18 2.89 8.51
C ALA A 35 2.83 2.11 9.66
N ASN A 36 2.20 2.05 10.83
CA ASN A 36 2.69 1.28 11.98
C ASN A 36 2.80 -0.22 11.65
N ARG A 37 1.83 -0.78 10.93
CA ARG A 37 1.88 -2.18 10.47
C ARG A 37 3.08 -2.43 9.54
N LEU A 38 3.36 -1.52 8.62
CA LEU A 38 4.52 -1.61 7.73
C LEU A 38 5.86 -1.53 8.51
N ALA A 39 5.91 -0.72 9.57
CA ALA A 39 7.09 -0.58 10.42
C ALA A 39 7.24 -1.70 11.47
N GLY A 40 6.29 -2.63 11.56
CA GLY A 40 6.28 -3.65 12.61
C GLY A 40 6.16 -3.06 14.03
N THR A 41 5.63 -1.84 14.16
CA THR A 41 5.45 -1.17 15.45
C THR A 41 4.05 -1.44 16.01
N ASP A 42 3.96 -1.49 17.35
CA ASP A 42 2.68 -1.67 18.03
C ASP A 42 1.74 -0.51 17.73
N ASP A 43 0.47 -0.82 17.49
CA ASP A 43 -0.58 0.18 17.49
C ASP A 43 -0.83 0.62 18.94
N PRO A 44 -0.69 1.93 19.27
CA PRO A 44 -0.87 2.42 20.64
C PRO A 44 -2.28 2.17 21.21
N VAL A 45 -3.24 1.80 20.36
CA VAL A 45 -4.65 1.54 20.77
C VAL A 45 -4.97 0.04 20.79
N ASP A 46 -4.15 -0.79 20.17
CA ASP A 46 -4.25 -2.24 20.28
C ASP A 46 -2.95 -2.83 20.85
N PRO A 47 -2.73 -2.68 22.18
CA PRO A 47 -1.58 -3.30 22.85
C PRO A 47 -1.65 -4.84 22.88
N GLY A 48 -2.77 -5.42 22.44
CA GLY A 48 -2.97 -6.85 22.26
C GLY A 48 -2.79 -7.31 20.82
N ALA A 49 -2.69 -6.40 19.84
CA ALA A 49 -2.08 -6.68 18.55
C ALA A 49 -0.56 -6.81 18.81
N THR A 50 -0.24 -7.77 19.67
CA THR A 50 1.10 -8.22 19.91
C THR A 50 1.77 -8.33 18.55
N ARG A 51 2.95 -7.66 18.41
CA ARG A 51 3.98 -8.15 17.54
C ARG A 51 3.73 -9.64 17.34
N ALA A 52 3.25 -10.04 16.21
CA ALA A 52 3.52 -11.39 15.77
C ALA A 52 5.06 -11.49 15.84
N SER A 53 5.54 -11.92 17.03
CA SER A 53 6.92 -12.22 17.33
C SER A 53 7.89 -11.14 16.87
N GLY A 54 8.19 -10.11 17.67
CA GLY A 54 9.45 -9.34 17.63
C GLY A 54 10.14 -9.18 16.26
N GLY A 55 9.38 -9.04 15.18
CA GLY A 55 9.88 -9.06 13.82
C GLY A 55 10.47 -7.71 13.45
N ASP A 56 11.50 -7.75 12.63
CA ASP A 56 12.05 -6.59 11.94
C ASP A 56 10.94 -5.90 11.12
N PRO A 57 11.06 -4.60 10.84
CA PRO A 57 10.17 -3.90 9.92
C PRO A 57 10.04 -4.67 8.59
N VAL A 58 8.82 -4.76 8.06
CA VAL A 58 8.60 -5.40 6.76
C VAL A 58 9.19 -4.57 5.63
N VAL A 59 9.30 -3.25 5.85
CA VAL A 59 9.84 -2.28 4.90
C VAL A 59 10.87 -1.38 5.57
N ASP A 60 11.81 -0.85 4.78
CA ASP A 60 12.86 0.04 5.28
C ASP A 60 12.44 1.52 5.28
N GLU A 61 11.41 1.85 4.51
CA GLU A 61 10.87 3.21 4.33
C GLU A 61 9.43 3.16 3.81
N VAL A 62 8.77 4.31 3.86
CA VAL A 62 7.40 4.44 3.36
C VAL A 62 7.28 5.60 2.37
N VAL A 63 6.66 5.34 1.22
CA VAL A 63 6.22 6.34 0.26
C VAL A 63 4.71 6.58 0.45
N ILE A 64 4.30 7.84 0.57
CA ILE A 64 2.90 8.21 0.70
C ILE A 64 2.45 8.91 -0.59
N ASN A 65 1.60 8.26 -1.37
CA ASN A 65 0.89 8.96 -2.42
C ASN A 65 -0.31 9.68 -1.82
N CYS A 66 -0.44 10.96 -2.08
CA CYS A 66 -1.53 11.80 -1.58
C CYS A 66 -1.82 12.97 -2.51
N ARG A 67 -2.98 13.60 -2.36
CA ARG A 67 -3.23 14.90 -2.98
C ARG A 67 -2.37 15.98 -2.29
N PRO A 68 -2.01 17.07 -3.00
CA PRO A 68 -1.24 18.16 -2.40
C PRO A 68 -1.89 18.78 -1.14
N ASP A 69 -3.23 18.86 -1.12
CA ASP A 69 -4.02 19.41 -0.01
C ASP A 69 -4.05 18.50 1.23
N GLN A 70 -3.78 17.20 1.08
CA GLN A 70 -3.73 16.24 2.20
C GLN A 70 -2.38 16.21 2.91
N ARG A 71 -1.32 16.69 2.27
CA ARG A 71 0.06 16.46 2.70
C ARG A 71 0.33 16.91 4.13
N GLU A 72 -0.13 18.08 4.52
CA GLU A 72 0.09 18.64 5.87
C GLU A 72 -0.59 17.76 6.93
N ALA A 73 -1.88 17.46 6.75
CA ALA A 73 -2.63 16.62 7.68
C ALA A 73 -2.06 15.21 7.82
N ILE A 74 -1.56 14.64 6.73
CA ILE A 74 -0.89 13.32 6.74
C ILE A 74 0.46 13.42 7.47
N ALA A 75 1.23 14.49 7.26
CA ALA A 75 2.49 14.68 7.96
C ALA A 75 2.29 14.80 9.48
N ASP A 76 1.24 15.50 9.90
CA ASP A 76 0.86 15.61 11.31
C ASP A 76 0.46 14.24 11.88
N ALA A 77 -0.35 13.47 11.13
CA ALA A 77 -0.75 12.13 11.53
C ALA A 77 0.43 11.16 11.66
N LEU A 78 1.49 11.37 10.89
CA LEU A 78 2.72 10.56 10.91
C LEU A 78 3.82 11.16 11.80
N ALA A 79 3.54 12.20 12.59
CA ALA A 79 4.53 12.79 13.49
C ALA A 79 5.16 11.72 14.41
N GLY A 80 6.50 11.67 14.48
CA GLY A 80 7.22 10.65 15.26
C GLY A 80 7.17 9.22 14.70
N TYR A 81 6.78 9.04 13.43
CA TYR A 81 6.86 7.74 12.76
C TYR A 81 8.34 7.31 12.60
N PRO A 82 8.69 6.03 12.88
CA PRO A 82 10.10 5.65 13.03
C PRO A 82 10.87 5.47 11.72
N LEU A 83 10.19 5.20 10.61
CA LEU A 83 10.85 5.00 9.31
C LEU A 83 10.88 6.28 8.48
N PRO A 84 11.81 6.40 7.52
CA PRO A 84 11.80 7.49 6.55
C PRO A 84 10.47 7.55 5.77
N VAL A 85 9.95 8.76 5.57
CA VAL A 85 8.72 9.00 4.80
C VAL A 85 9.02 9.91 3.62
N THR A 86 8.69 9.43 2.43
CA THR A 86 8.73 10.21 1.18
C THR A 86 7.31 10.48 0.70
N TYR A 87 7.03 11.69 0.25
CA TYR A 87 5.73 12.04 -0.31
C TYR A 87 5.77 12.06 -1.83
N ALA A 88 4.83 11.38 -2.46
CA ALA A 88 4.60 11.33 -3.91
C ALA A 88 3.24 11.98 -4.23
N PRO A 89 3.15 13.31 -4.30
CA PRO A 89 1.88 13.99 -4.51
C PRO A 89 1.33 13.73 -5.92
N ASP A 90 0.00 13.71 -6.02
CA ASP A 90 -0.67 13.66 -7.32
C ASP A 90 -0.37 14.93 -8.10
N THR A 91 0.16 14.78 -9.30
CA THR A 91 0.53 15.90 -10.20
C THR A 91 -0.69 16.47 -10.93
N GLU A 92 -1.70 15.64 -11.15
CA GLU A 92 -2.95 16.01 -11.79
C GLU A 92 -4.13 15.48 -10.98
N PRO A 93 -5.17 16.30 -10.78
CA PRO A 93 -6.34 15.88 -10.00
C PRO A 93 -7.14 14.79 -10.74
N ASP A 94 -7.79 13.94 -9.96
CA ASP A 94 -8.83 12.99 -10.42
C ASP A 94 -8.39 11.94 -11.48
N GLN A 95 -7.10 11.63 -11.58
CA GLN A 95 -6.60 10.55 -12.46
C GLN A 95 -6.92 9.13 -11.93
N GLY A 96 -7.46 9.02 -10.72
CA GLY A 96 -7.84 7.75 -10.12
C GLY A 96 -6.67 7.01 -9.43
N PRO A 97 -6.96 5.84 -8.84
CA PRO A 97 -6.00 5.13 -8.00
C PRO A 97 -4.76 4.61 -8.76
N MET A 98 -4.89 4.35 -10.06
CA MET A 98 -3.78 3.90 -10.91
C MET A 98 -2.66 4.95 -10.98
N ALA A 99 -3.00 6.23 -11.13
CA ALA A 99 -2.03 7.32 -11.11
C ALA A 99 -1.33 7.45 -9.75
N GLY A 100 -2.07 7.24 -8.67
CA GLY A 100 -1.50 7.21 -7.32
C GLY A 100 -0.46 6.10 -7.15
N ILE A 101 -0.76 4.90 -7.63
CA ILE A 101 0.20 3.76 -7.61
C ILE A 101 1.42 4.07 -8.47
N ARG A 102 1.22 4.58 -9.70
CA ARG A 102 2.33 5.01 -10.56
C ARG A 102 3.25 5.99 -9.83
N ASN A 103 2.68 7.04 -9.22
CA ASN A 103 3.45 8.06 -8.52
C ASN A 103 4.22 7.47 -7.32
N ALA A 104 3.58 6.59 -6.56
CA ALA A 104 4.21 5.90 -5.43
C ALA A 104 5.36 4.99 -5.90
N CYS A 105 5.15 4.20 -6.95
CA CYS A 105 6.17 3.34 -7.53
C CYS A 105 7.35 4.13 -8.10
N ARG A 106 7.12 5.26 -8.79
CA ARG A 106 8.19 6.14 -9.28
C ARG A 106 9.01 6.77 -8.16
N ALA A 107 8.42 6.98 -7.01
CA ALA A 107 9.10 7.55 -5.84
C ALA A 107 9.75 6.50 -4.94
N ALA A 108 9.44 5.23 -5.12
CA ALA A 108 10.01 4.12 -4.36
C ALA A 108 11.49 3.92 -4.73
N PRO A 109 12.44 4.02 -3.79
CA PRO A 109 13.85 3.77 -4.07
C PRO A 109 14.21 2.29 -4.07
N GLY A 110 13.34 1.43 -3.52
CA GLY A 110 13.49 -0.03 -3.53
C GLY A 110 13.11 -0.66 -4.87
N GLU A 111 13.66 -1.83 -5.17
CA GLU A 111 13.29 -2.60 -6.37
C GLU A 111 11.83 -3.03 -6.33
N TYR A 112 11.33 -3.40 -5.13
CA TYR A 112 9.94 -3.80 -4.90
C TYR A 112 9.25 -2.86 -3.93
N ALA A 113 7.97 -2.59 -4.20
CA ALA A 113 7.09 -1.81 -3.35
C ALA A 113 5.82 -2.59 -2.98
N ALA A 114 5.52 -2.67 -1.68
CA ALA A 114 4.23 -3.13 -1.20
C ALA A 114 3.22 -2.00 -1.30
N ILE A 115 2.26 -2.11 -2.20
CA ILE A 115 1.17 -1.15 -2.35
C ILE A 115 0.06 -1.49 -1.36
N VAL A 116 -0.27 -0.53 -0.47
CA VAL A 116 -1.34 -0.68 0.53
C VAL A 116 -2.25 0.54 0.47
N ALA A 117 -3.57 0.33 0.46
CA ALA A 117 -4.51 1.44 0.56
C ALA A 117 -4.54 2.00 1.99
N CYS A 118 -4.72 3.32 2.12
CA CYS A 118 -4.75 4.00 3.43
C CYS A 118 -5.91 3.56 4.34
N ASP A 119 -6.89 2.85 3.81
CA ASP A 119 -8.06 2.31 4.51
C ASP A 119 -7.95 0.81 4.85
N MET A 120 -6.74 0.27 4.84
CA MET A 120 -6.42 -1.09 5.25
C MET A 120 -5.67 -1.13 6.61
N PRO A 121 -6.28 -0.64 7.72
CA PRO A 121 -5.59 -0.50 9.01
C PRO A 121 -5.22 -1.84 9.66
N PHE A 122 -5.73 -2.95 9.14
CA PHE A 122 -5.49 -4.31 9.61
C PHE A 122 -4.63 -5.14 8.66
N VAL A 123 -3.91 -4.48 7.73
CA VAL A 123 -2.96 -5.19 6.86
C VAL A 123 -1.99 -6.02 7.71
N ASP A 124 -1.79 -7.28 7.32
CA ASP A 124 -0.94 -8.20 8.07
C ASP A 124 0.53 -8.08 7.62
N PRO A 125 1.46 -7.73 8.53
CA PRO A 125 2.88 -7.63 8.19
C PRO A 125 3.50 -8.95 7.71
N ALA A 126 3.10 -10.09 8.29
CA ALA A 126 3.63 -11.40 7.89
C ALA A 126 3.18 -11.75 6.47
N PHE A 127 1.94 -11.38 6.14
CA PHE A 127 1.43 -11.56 4.78
C PHE A 127 2.17 -10.67 3.77
N LEU A 128 2.47 -9.42 4.10
CA LEU A 128 3.27 -8.55 3.23
C LEU A 128 4.69 -9.10 3.03
N ALA A 129 5.33 -9.60 4.08
CA ALA A 129 6.65 -10.25 3.98
C ALA A 129 6.59 -11.45 3.02
N HIS A 130 5.55 -12.27 3.13
CA HIS A 130 5.31 -13.39 2.22
C HIS A 130 5.13 -12.92 0.76
N LEU A 131 4.43 -11.82 0.52
CA LEU A 131 4.27 -11.26 -0.83
C LEU A 131 5.61 -10.77 -1.41
N PHE A 132 6.50 -10.18 -0.60
CA PHE A 132 7.84 -9.83 -1.05
C PHE A 132 8.64 -11.07 -1.48
N ASP A 133 8.56 -12.15 -0.69
CA ASP A 133 9.22 -13.41 -1.03
C ASP A 133 8.65 -14.01 -2.33
N ALA A 134 7.33 -14.00 -2.49
CA ALA A 134 6.65 -14.50 -3.67
C ALA A 134 6.93 -13.67 -4.93
N ALA A 135 7.15 -12.36 -4.80
CA ALA A 135 7.47 -11.46 -5.89
C ALA A 135 8.91 -11.63 -6.41
N ALA A 136 9.79 -12.31 -5.67
CA ALA A 136 11.19 -12.44 -6.05
C ALA A 136 11.36 -13.11 -7.42
N GLY A 137 11.95 -12.36 -8.36
CA GLY A 137 12.15 -12.83 -9.75
C GLY A 137 10.96 -12.63 -10.68
N HIS A 138 9.87 -12.05 -10.20
CA HIS A 138 8.67 -11.68 -10.95
C HIS A 138 8.44 -10.16 -10.89
N ASP A 139 7.49 -9.65 -11.67
CA ASP A 139 7.13 -8.22 -11.61
C ASP A 139 6.10 -7.93 -10.54
N ALA A 140 5.34 -8.94 -10.08
CA ALA A 140 4.37 -8.76 -9.01
C ALA A 140 4.04 -10.07 -8.27
N ALA A 141 3.59 -9.94 -7.01
CA ALA A 141 2.84 -10.93 -6.27
C ALA A 141 1.52 -10.33 -5.80
N VAL A 142 0.40 -10.89 -6.25
CA VAL A 142 -0.93 -10.31 -6.06
C VAL A 142 -1.88 -11.34 -5.45
N PRO A 143 -2.53 -11.03 -4.32
CA PRO A 143 -3.53 -11.91 -3.74
C PRO A 143 -4.77 -12.02 -4.61
N GLN A 144 -5.32 -13.22 -4.69
CA GLN A 144 -6.62 -13.48 -5.28
C GLN A 144 -7.46 -14.33 -4.31
N LEU A 145 -8.59 -13.77 -3.90
CA LEU A 145 -9.52 -14.47 -3.03
C LEU A 145 -10.42 -15.43 -3.81
N ASP A 146 -11.16 -16.26 -3.11
CA ASP A 146 -12.08 -17.27 -3.69
C ASP A 146 -13.16 -16.67 -4.62
N ASP A 147 -13.43 -15.37 -4.52
CA ASP A 147 -14.33 -14.61 -5.41
C ASP A 147 -13.68 -14.18 -6.73
N GLU A 148 -12.46 -14.65 -7.00
CA GLU A 148 -11.64 -14.33 -8.17
C GLU A 148 -11.21 -12.85 -8.32
N TRP A 149 -11.43 -12.01 -7.28
CA TRP A 149 -11.00 -10.62 -7.29
C TRP A 149 -9.55 -10.47 -6.84
N PHE A 150 -8.73 -9.85 -7.67
CA PHE A 150 -7.36 -9.47 -7.33
C PHE A 150 -7.34 -8.32 -6.32
N GLN A 151 -6.53 -8.47 -5.28
CA GLN A 151 -6.31 -7.43 -4.25
C GLN A 151 -5.15 -6.51 -4.66
N THR A 152 -5.35 -5.72 -5.71
CA THR A 152 -4.30 -4.90 -6.34
C THR A 152 -3.75 -3.78 -5.44
N THR A 153 -4.45 -3.44 -4.36
CA THR A 153 -4.02 -2.47 -3.35
C THR A 153 -3.58 -3.11 -2.02
N GLN A 154 -3.27 -4.39 -2.06
CA GLN A 154 -2.58 -5.13 -1.01
C GLN A 154 -1.65 -6.15 -1.68
N ALA A 155 -0.70 -5.66 -2.46
CA ALA A 155 0.14 -6.47 -3.33
C ALA A 155 1.56 -5.91 -3.37
N VAL A 156 2.51 -6.72 -3.79
CA VAL A 156 3.90 -6.32 -4.01
C VAL A 156 4.18 -6.26 -5.51
N TYR A 157 4.81 -5.20 -5.94
CA TYR A 157 5.17 -4.95 -7.33
C TYR A 157 6.64 -4.57 -7.46
N ARG A 158 7.28 -4.97 -8.54
CA ARG A 158 8.52 -4.36 -9.02
C ARG A 158 8.20 -2.91 -9.40
N ALA A 159 8.82 -1.96 -8.71
CA ALA A 159 8.39 -0.56 -8.72
C ALA A 159 8.43 0.08 -10.11
N ASP A 160 9.54 -0.13 -10.86
CA ASP A 160 9.71 0.39 -12.20
C ASP A 160 8.73 -0.25 -13.20
N ALA A 161 8.59 -1.59 -13.17
CA ALA A 161 7.70 -2.32 -14.08
C ALA A 161 6.23 -1.90 -13.88
N MET A 162 5.77 -1.79 -12.62
CA MET A 162 4.40 -1.34 -12.33
C MET A 162 4.18 0.11 -12.74
N ALA A 163 5.16 0.98 -12.52
CA ALA A 163 5.04 2.38 -12.93
C ALA A 163 4.93 2.50 -14.46
N ASP A 164 5.75 1.76 -15.22
CA ASP A 164 5.72 1.74 -16.69
C ASP A 164 4.40 1.18 -17.24
N ALA A 165 3.91 0.08 -16.64
CA ALA A 165 2.62 -0.51 -16.99
C ALA A 165 1.45 0.45 -16.72
N CYS A 166 1.49 1.18 -15.59
CA CYS A 166 0.50 2.22 -15.29
C CYS A 166 0.56 3.37 -16.30
N ASP A 167 1.75 3.85 -16.69
CA ASP A 167 1.88 4.91 -17.69
C ASP A 167 1.31 4.47 -19.05
N ALA A 168 1.60 3.24 -19.49
CA ALA A 168 1.06 2.68 -20.72
C ALA A 168 -0.47 2.56 -20.68
N ALA A 169 -1.02 2.03 -19.58
CA ALA A 169 -2.45 1.88 -19.39
C ALA A 169 -3.18 3.23 -19.37
N LEU A 170 -2.65 4.22 -18.63
CA LEU A 170 -3.21 5.58 -18.58
C LEU A 170 -3.19 6.25 -19.96
N ALA A 171 -2.11 6.12 -20.72
CA ALA A 171 -2.00 6.63 -22.08
C ALA A 171 -3.02 5.98 -23.04
N ALA A 172 -3.35 4.71 -22.82
CA ALA A 172 -4.39 3.99 -23.56
C ALA A 172 -5.82 4.34 -23.09
N GLY A 173 -5.98 5.19 -22.07
CA GLY A 173 -7.28 5.60 -21.52
C GLY A 173 -7.89 4.58 -20.54
N ALA A 174 -7.11 3.64 -20.04
CA ALA A 174 -7.51 2.70 -19.02
C ALA A 174 -7.96 3.39 -17.72
N ARG A 175 -8.89 2.78 -17.01
CA ARG A 175 -9.46 3.32 -15.76
C ARG A 175 -9.38 2.35 -14.60
N LYS A 176 -9.21 1.06 -14.88
CA LYS A 176 -9.20 0.01 -13.84
C LYS A 176 -7.78 -0.31 -13.43
N ILE A 177 -7.53 -0.33 -12.14
CA ILE A 177 -6.22 -0.62 -11.54
C ILE A 177 -5.71 -2.04 -11.87
N ILE A 178 -6.58 -2.94 -12.31
CA ILE A 178 -6.20 -4.30 -12.71
C ILE A 178 -5.59 -4.34 -14.11
N GLU A 179 -5.81 -3.35 -14.95
CA GLU A 179 -5.33 -3.39 -16.35
C GLU A 179 -3.81 -3.44 -16.46
N PRO A 180 -3.03 -2.65 -15.70
CA PRO A 180 -1.57 -2.78 -15.69
C PRO A 180 -1.08 -4.16 -15.25
N LEU A 181 -1.80 -4.84 -14.35
CA LEU A 181 -1.38 -6.15 -13.83
C LEU A 181 -1.24 -7.20 -14.94
N PHE A 182 -2.10 -7.16 -15.95
CA PHE A 182 -2.07 -8.14 -17.03
C PHE A 182 -0.88 -7.99 -17.99
N GLU A 183 -0.17 -6.87 -17.93
CA GLU A 183 1.07 -6.63 -18.69
C GLU A 183 2.34 -7.08 -17.92
N LEU A 184 2.19 -7.49 -16.65
CA LEU A 184 3.27 -7.87 -15.77
C LEU A 184 3.38 -9.40 -15.64
N ASP A 185 4.63 -9.90 -15.52
CA ASP A 185 4.87 -11.26 -15.05
C ASP A 185 4.55 -11.33 -13.55
N HIS A 186 3.38 -11.90 -13.21
CA HIS A 186 2.89 -11.88 -11.84
C HIS A 186 2.56 -13.26 -11.29
N VAL A 187 2.83 -13.41 -10.00
CA VAL A 187 2.43 -14.59 -9.20
C VAL A 187 1.11 -14.29 -8.50
N VAL A 188 0.19 -15.25 -8.57
CA VAL A 188 -1.08 -15.19 -7.83
C VAL A 188 -0.93 -15.95 -6.52
N VAL A 189 -1.18 -15.25 -5.39
CA VAL A 189 -1.23 -15.83 -4.05
C VAL A 189 -2.68 -16.13 -3.70
N GLY A 190 -3.04 -17.42 -3.69
CA GLY A 190 -4.43 -17.84 -3.50
C GLY A 190 -4.88 -17.90 -2.04
N ASP A 191 -6.20 -17.99 -1.82
CA ASP A 191 -6.85 -17.96 -0.50
C ASP A 191 -6.28 -18.99 0.50
N ALA A 192 -6.02 -20.23 0.08
CA ALA A 192 -5.43 -21.25 0.95
C ALA A 192 -4.02 -20.88 1.44
N GLU A 193 -3.25 -20.19 0.63
CA GLU A 193 -1.91 -19.72 0.97
C GLU A 193 -1.98 -18.50 1.90
N ILE A 194 -2.90 -17.58 1.63
CA ILE A 194 -3.19 -16.41 2.48
C ILE A 194 -3.52 -16.88 3.90
N ARG A 195 -4.49 -17.80 4.05
CA ARG A 195 -4.90 -18.34 5.36
C ARG A 195 -3.74 -18.98 6.11
N ARG A 196 -2.90 -19.76 5.42
CA ARG A 196 -1.74 -20.41 6.06
C ARG A 196 -0.76 -19.42 6.66
N VAL A 197 -0.63 -18.23 6.08
CA VAL A 197 0.31 -17.19 6.52
C VAL A 197 -0.30 -16.30 7.61
N THR A 198 -1.62 -16.05 7.56
CA THR A 198 -2.30 -15.11 8.46
C THR A 198 -2.96 -15.74 9.68
N ASP A 199 -3.29 -17.05 9.63
CA ASP A 199 -3.98 -17.79 10.72
C ASP A 199 -3.01 -18.46 11.69
N GLY A 200 -1.73 -18.09 11.67
CA GLY A 200 -0.68 -18.65 12.53
C GLY A 200 -0.77 -18.25 14.00
#